data_27de94ba1a0b03ebd28c076289d9616f
#
_entry.id   27de94ba1a0b03ebd28c076289d9616f
#
_cell.length_a   1.000
_cell.length_b   1.000
_cell.length_c   1.000
_cell.angle_alpha   90.00
_cell.angle_beta   90.00
_cell.angle_gamma   90.00
#
_symmetry.space_group_name_H-M   'P 1'
#
loop_
_entity.id
_entity.type
_entity.pdbx_description
1 polymer ?
#
loop_
_entity_poly.entity_id
_entity_poly.type
_entity_poly.pdbx_seq_one_letter_code
_entity_poly.pdbx_strand_id
1 'polypeptide(L)'
;MDAEQVVEKILSDARAEAEKITNQAQEKEAAEQAKLDEQLAEYKKQTEIVAQKAAKAKRLHLLSAARMEIAKEFLAEKRKILDEVFARARKQLLKLPDKEYRQLITNLMLKAVETGDEEVIVDTNENRIDQELISQVNEQLRSKGKGNLRLSDQRQGLGGGFILRRGKIKNNVSFEVLVVQARRELEIELAKALFEK
;
A
#
# COMPACT_ATOMS: atom_id res chain seq x y z
N MET A 1 -79.69 -57.34 -41.17
CA MET A 1 -79.34 -56.22 -40.31
C MET A 1 -80.03 -54.98 -40.85
N ASP A 2 -80.80 -54.38 -40.02
CA ASP A 2 -81.54 -53.18 -40.39
C ASP A 2 -80.61 -52.00 -40.57
N ALA A 3 -80.81 -51.10 -41.55
CA ALA A 3 -79.95 -49.97 -41.87
C ALA A 3 -79.71 -49.07 -40.64
N GLU A 4 -80.69 -48.99 -39.75
CA GLU A 4 -80.64 -48.21 -38.52
C GLU A 4 -79.59 -48.83 -37.50
N GLN A 5 -79.50 -50.13 -37.38
CA GLN A 5 -78.52 -50.80 -36.50
C GLN A 5 -77.07 -50.57 -36.99
N VAL A 6 -76.85 -50.51 -38.29
CA VAL A 6 -75.56 -50.24 -38.87
C VAL A 6 -75.10 -48.79 -38.59
N VAL A 7 -76.02 -47.84 -38.72
CA VAL A 7 -75.73 -46.40 -38.41
C VAL A 7 -75.45 -46.24 -36.91
N GLU A 8 -76.27 -46.88 -36.06
CA GLU A 8 -76.06 -46.76 -34.62
C GLU A 8 -74.69 -47.39 -34.16
N LYS A 9 -74.31 -48.51 -34.79
CA LYS A 9 -72.95 -49.08 -34.53
C LYS A 9 -71.84 -48.19 -35.01
N ILE A 10 -71.90 -47.56 -36.19
CA ILE A 10 -70.90 -46.62 -36.70
C ILE A 10 -70.79 -45.41 -35.79
N LEU A 11 -71.91 -44.90 -35.30
CA LEU A 11 -71.90 -43.72 -34.37
C LEU A 11 -71.32 -44.15 -32.99
N SER A 12 -71.61 -45.28 -32.50
CA SER A 12 -71.06 -45.84 -31.25
C SER A 12 -69.54 -46.01 -31.37
N ASP A 13 -69.10 -46.70 -32.45
CA ASP A 13 -67.64 -46.87 -32.70
C ASP A 13 -66.89 -45.56 -32.88
N ALA A 14 -67.51 -44.62 -33.58
CA ALA A 14 -66.92 -43.24 -33.73
C ALA A 14 -66.83 -42.51 -32.41
N ARG A 15 -67.84 -42.62 -31.53
CA ARG A 15 -67.81 -42.00 -30.19
C ARG A 15 -66.72 -42.64 -29.29
N ALA A 16 -66.64 -43.98 -29.33
CA ALA A 16 -65.60 -44.68 -28.57
C ALA A 16 -64.18 -44.31 -29.03
N GLU A 17 -63.97 -44.18 -30.36
CA GLU A 17 -62.65 -43.73 -30.88
C GLU A 17 -62.35 -42.26 -30.52
N ALA A 18 -63.36 -41.37 -30.56
CA ALA A 18 -63.21 -39.97 -30.14
C ALA A 18 -62.86 -39.86 -28.64
N GLU A 19 -63.55 -40.67 -27.80
CA GLU A 19 -63.26 -40.72 -26.36
C GLU A 19 -61.84 -41.25 -26.10
N LYS A 20 -61.43 -42.27 -26.80
CA LYS A 20 -60.06 -42.82 -26.70
C LYS A 20 -58.99 -41.80 -27.11
N ILE A 21 -59.19 -41.08 -28.21
CA ILE A 21 -58.28 -40.00 -28.64
C ILE A 21 -58.23 -38.90 -27.59
N THR A 22 -59.36 -38.52 -27.03
CA THR A 22 -59.44 -37.47 -25.99
C THR A 22 -58.70 -37.89 -24.72
N ASN A 23 -58.92 -39.12 -24.27
CA ASN A 23 -58.23 -39.66 -23.09
C ASN A 23 -56.71 -39.75 -23.32
N GLN A 24 -56.28 -40.24 -24.48
CA GLN A 24 -54.85 -40.26 -24.82
C GLN A 24 -54.24 -38.89 -24.91
N ALA A 25 -54.94 -37.88 -25.37
CA ALA A 25 -54.49 -36.52 -25.40
C ALA A 25 -54.33 -35.94 -23.99
N GLN A 26 -55.31 -36.20 -23.10
CA GLN A 26 -55.27 -35.78 -21.71
C GLN A 26 -54.14 -36.44 -20.94
N GLU A 27 -53.91 -37.74 -21.17
CA GLU A 27 -52.77 -38.48 -20.55
C GLU A 27 -51.44 -37.91 -21.00
N LYS A 28 -51.29 -37.59 -22.29
CA LYS A 28 -50.06 -36.94 -22.81
C LYS A 28 -49.83 -35.56 -22.23
N GLU A 29 -50.90 -34.76 -22.17
CA GLU A 29 -50.86 -33.44 -21.57
C GLU A 29 -50.42 -33.46 -20.11
N ALA A 30 -51.02 -34.38 -19.31
CA ALA A 30 -50.67 -34.57 -17.92
C ALA A 30 -49.21 -35.03 -17.75
N ALA A 31 -48.73 -35.96 -18.61
CA ALA A 31 -47.35 -36.41 -18.59
C ALA A 31 -46.36 -35.30 -18.96
N GLU A 32 -46.64 -34.50 -19.97
CA GLU A 32 -45.78 -33.34 -20.33
C GLU A 32 -45.81 -32.28 -19.25
N GLN A 33 -46.95 -31.97 -18.66
CA GLN A 33 -47.06 -31.05 -17.54
C GLN A 33 -46.23 -31.51 -16.33
N ALA A 34 -46.30 -32.77 -15.96
CA ALA A 34 -45.50 -33.32 -14.87
C ALA A 34 -43.98 -33.21 -15.12
N LYS A 35 -43.53 -33.47 -16.35
CA LYS A 35 -42.12 -33.26 -16.74
C LYS A 35 -41.71 -31.80 -16.65
N LEU A 36 -42.56 -30.90 -17.10
CA LEU A 36 -42.31 -29.45 -17.06
C LEU A 36 -42.17 -28.97 -15.60
N ASP A 37 -43.07 -29.46 -14.73
CA ASP A 37 -43.06 -29.10 -13.32
C ASP A 37 -41.79 -29.61 -12.61
N GLU A 38 -41.35 -30.83 -12.94
CA GLU A 38 -40.11 -31.41 -12.43
C GLU A 38 -38.87 -30.60 -12.90
N GLN A 39 -38.81 -30.26 -14.19
CA GLN A 39 -37.74 -29.45 -14.75
C GLN A 39 -37.72 -28.05 -14.11
N LEU A 40 -38.87 -27.43 -13.89
CA LEU A 40 -38.99 -26.16 -13.25
C LEU A 40 -38.52 -26.17 -11.79
N ALA A 41 -38.88 -27.23 -11.06
CA ALA A 41 -38.46 -27.44 -9.69
C ALA A 41 -36.92 -27.58 -9.59
N GLU A 42 -36.32 -28.39 -10.46
CA GLU A 42 -34.87 -28.54 -10.52
C GLU A 42 -34.15 -27.26 -10.91
N TYR A 43 -34.67 -26.54 -11.90
CA TYR A 43 -34.11 -25.23 -12.30
C TYR A 43 -34.16 -24.22 -11.16
N LYS A 44 -35.30 -24.12 -10.45
CA LYS A 44 -35.42 -23.25 -9.27
C LYS A 44 -34.38 -23.60 -8.20
N LYS A 45 -34.24 -24.87 -7.88
CA LYS A 45 -33.27 -25.39 -6.89
C LYS A 45 -31.83 -25.06 -7.28
N GLN A 46 -31.45 -25.27 -8.54
CA GLN A 46 -30.12 -24.96 -9.03
C GLN A 46 -29.86 -23.43 -9.01
N THR A 47 -30.83 -22.64 -9.43
CA THR A 47 -30.74 -21.19 -9.41
C THR A 47 -30.56 -20.65 -7.98
N GLU A 48 -31.30 -21.20 -7.02
CA GLU A 48 -31.17 -20.83 -5.61
C GLU A 48 -29.77 -21.17 -5.06
N ILE A 49 -29.23 -22.34 -5.36
CA ILE A 49 -27.86 -22.73 -4.96
C ILE A 49 -26.81 -21.78 -5.54
N VAL A 50 -26.94 -21.44 -6.83
CA VAL A 50 -26.02 -20.53 -7.50
C VAL A 50 -26.11 -19.12 -6.88
N ALA A 51 -27.32 -18.63 -6.67
CA ALA A 51 -27.57 -17.34 -6.06
C ALA A 51 -27.00 -17.23 -4.64
N GLN A 52 -27.21 -18.27 -3.81
CA GLN A 52 -26.66 -18.33 -2.45
C GLN A 52 -25.13 -18.37 -2.46
N LYS A 53 -24.50 -19.15 -3.35
CA LYS A 53 -23.05 -19.16 -3.51
C LYS A 53 -22.51 -17.79 -3.94
N ALA A 54 -23.13 -17.17 -4.92
CA ALA A 54 -22.76 -15.84 -5.39
C ALA A 54 -22.90 -14.77 -4.29
N ALA A 55 -24.00 -14.81 -3.54
CA ALA A 55 -24.22 -13.90 -2.42
C ALA A 55 -23.16 -14.06 -1.31
N LYS A 56 -22.84 -15.31 -0.93
CA LYS A 56 -21.77 -15.60 0.05
C LYS A 56 -20.40 -15.09 -0.45
N ALA A 57 -20.05 -15.38 -1.69
CA ALA A 57 -18.80 -14.92 -2.28
C ALA A 57 -18.72 -13.38 -2.33
N LYS A 58 -19.79 -12.70 -2.74
CA LYS A 58 -19.87 -11.25 -2.77
C LYS A 58 -19.71 -10.63 -1.38
N ARG A 59 -20.39 -11.19 -0.38
CA ARG A 59 -20.27 -10.75 1.03
C ARG A 59 -18.82 -10.88 1.53
N LEU A 60 -18.18 -12.02 1.27
CA LEU A 60 -16.79 -12.26 1.68
C LEU A 60 -15.84 -11.26 1.01
N HIS A 61 -16.03 -11.03 -0.28
CA HIS A 61 -15.24 -10.06 -1.04
C HIS A 61 -15.37 -8.64 -0.47
N LEU A 62 -16.61 -8.20 -0.19
CA LEU A 62 -16.85 -6.86 0.37
C LEU A 62 -16.23 -6.71 1.76
N LEU A 63 -16.36 -7.73 2.64
CA LEU A 63 -15.75 -7.71 3.96
C LEU A 63 -14.22 -7.68 3.88
N SER A 64 -13.63 -8.44 2.96
CA SER A 64 -12.17 -8.45 2.77
C SER A 64 -11.67 -7.11 2.23
N ALA A 65 -12.37 -6.52 1.26
CA ALA A 65 -12.05 -5.20 0.73
C ALA A 65 -12.12 -4.12 1.82
N ALA A 66 -13.19 -4.11 2.62
CA ALA A 66 -13.33 -3.15 3.72
C ALA A 66 -12.22 -3.30 4.78
N ARG A 67 -11.85 -4.54 5.13
CA ARG A 67 -10.73 -4.79 6.06
C ARG A 67 -9.40 -4.31 5.50
N MET A 68 -9.15 -4.52 4.21
CA MET A 68 -7.94 -4.00 3.56
C MET A 68 -7.89 -2.48 3.56
N GLU A 69 -9.00 -1.81 3.32
CA GLU A 69 -9.05 -0.35 3.32
C GLU A 69 -8.76 0.22 4.71
N ILE A 70 -9.40 -0.33 5.75
CA ILE A 70 -9.12 0.04 7.15
C ILE A 70 -7.64 -0.18 7.52
N ALA A 71 -7.07 -1.33 7.12
CA ALA A 71 -5.66 -1.63 7.40
C ALA A 71 -4.73 -0.64 6.68
N LYS A 72 -5.05 -0.26 5.46
CA LYS A 72 -4.31 0.73 4.68
C LYS A 72 -4.34 2.12 5.31
N GLU A 73 -5.53 2.58 5.73
CA GLU A 73 -5.68 3.86 6.44
C GLU A 73 -4.89 3.87 7.74
N PHE A 74 -4.97 2.78 8.52
CA PHE A 74 -4.23 2.65 9.77
C PHE A 74 -2.72 2.70 9.57
N LEU A 75 -2.20 2.03 8.52
CA LEU A 75 -0.79 2.09 8.16
C LEU A 75 -0.37 3.48 7.68
N ALA A 76 -1.23 4.18 6.94
CA ALA A 76 -0.98 5.54 6.50
C ALA A 76 -0.84 6.51 7.68
N GLU A 77 -1.71 6.41 8.68
CA GLU A 77 -1.62 7.23 9.91
C GLU A 77 -0.37 6.90 10.74
N LYS A 78 -0.01 5.62 10.89
CA LYS A 78 1.27 5.24 11.53
C LYS A 78 2.46 5.86 10.84
N ARG A 79 2.49 5.80 9.50
CA ARG A 79 3.57 6.41 8.70
C ARG A 79 3.66 7.91 8.90
N LYS A 80 2.53 8.59 8.92
CA LYS A 80 2.45 10.03 9.16
C LYS A 80 3.04 10.42 10.52
N ILE A 81 2.73 9.66 11.57
CA ILE A 81 3.31 9.87 12.91
C ILE A 81 4.83 9.72 12.87
N LEU A 82 5.36 8.69 12.21
CA LEU A 82 6.80 8.50 12.05
C LEU A 82 7.43 9.67 11.26
N ASP A 83 6.80 10.11 10.18
CA ASP A 83 7.26 11.27 9.40
C ASP A 83 7.36 12.53 10.25
N GLU A 84 6.37 12.76 11.13
CA GLU A 84 6.38 13.87 12.08
C GLU A 84 7.52 13.77 13.09
N VAL A 85 7.82 12.58 13.61
CA VAL A 85 8.94 12.36 14.55
C VAL A 85 10.26 12.74 13.91
N PHE A 86 10.54 12.26 12.70
CA PHE A 86 11.78 12.59 11.99
C PHE A 86 11.85 14.06 11.58
N ALA A 87 10.71 14.66 11.18
CA ALA A 87 10.64 16.09 10.89
C ALA A 87 10.93 16.96 12.13
N ARG A 88 10.40 16.57 13.30
CA ARG A 88 10.68 17.24 14.58
C ARG A 88 12.16 17.08 14.98
N ALA A 89 12.73 15.89 14.84
CA ALA A 89 14.14 15.65 15.11
C ALA A 89 15.04 16.56 14.26
N ARG A 90 14.77 16.67 12.95
CA ARG A 90 15.49 17.60 12.07
C ARG A 90 15.37 19.06 12.53
N LYS A 91 14.17 19.49 12.93
CA LYS A 91 13.97 20.84 13.44
C LYS A 91 14.72 21.09 14.74
N GLN A 92 14.81 20.09 15.62
CA GLN A 92 15.58 20.21 16.86
C GLN A 92 17.08 20.33 16.61
N LEU A 93 17.64 19.58 15.65
CA LEU A 93 19.05 19.70 15.25
C LEU A 93 19.38 21.12 14.79
N LEU A 94 18.49 21.76 14.02
CA LEU A 94 18.67 23.15 13.58
C LEU A 94 18.58 24.17 14.72
N LYS A 95 17.83 23.85 15.80
CA LYS A 95 17.62 24.72 16.96
C LYS A 95 18.62 24.49 18.08
N LEU A 96 19.59 23.61 17.91
CA LEU A 96 20.62 23.40 18.91
C LEU A 96 21.34 24.72 19.25
N PRO A 97 21.70 24.95 20.52
CA PRO A 97 22.58 26.05 20.91
C PRO A 97 23.88 26.01 20.11
N ASP A 98 24.46 27.18 19.80
CA ASP A 98 25.63 27.27 18.92
C ASP A 98 26.78 26.34 19.34
N LYS A 99 27.05 26.27 20.63
CA LYS A 99 28.10 25.39 21.16
C LYS A 99 27.84 23.90 20.84
N GLU A 100 26.65 23.43 21.08
CA GLU A 100 26.27 22.03 20.82
C GLU A 100 26.23 21.73 19.32
N TYR A 101 25.72 22.67 18.54
CA TYR A 101 25.70 22.58 17.08
C TYR A 101 27.12 22.50 16.50
N ARG A 102 28.02 23.40 16.90
CA ARG A 102 29.43 23.39 16.47
C ARG A 102 30.12 22.09 16.85
N GLN A 103 29.86 21.56 18.04
CA GLN A 103 30.41 20.28 18.48
C GLN A 103 29.87 19.11 17.65
N LEU A 104 28.57 19.09 17.34
CA LEU A 104 27.97 18.08 16.46
C LEU A 104 28.60 18.13 15.06
N ILE A 105 28.70 19.32 14.46
CA ILE A 105 29.31 19.52 13.14
C ILE A 105 30.78 19.08 13.14
N THR A 106 31.54 19.43 14.16
CA THR A 106 32.94 18.99 14.33
C THR A 106 33.03 17.47 14.32
N ASN A 107 32.20 16.78 15.11
CA ASN A 107 32.19 15.31 15.19
C ASN A 107 31.80 14.68 13.84
N LEU A 108 30.84 15.27 13.13
CA LEU A 108 30.44 14.80 11.80
C LEU A 108 31.55 14.99 10.77
N MET A 109 32.25 16.14 10.78
CA MET A 109 33.40 16.39 9.91
C MET A 109 34.52 15.41 10.16
N LEU A 110 34.89 15.17 11.42
CA LEU A 110 35.96 14.22 11.80
C LEU A 110 35.68 12.80 11.31
N LYS A 111 34.41 12.40 11.22
CA LYS A 111 33.98 11.11 10.70
C LYS A 111 33.89 11.05 9.17
N ALA A 112 33.49 12.16 8.54
CA ALA A 112 33.18 12.21 7.13
C ALA A 112 34.39 12.55 6.23
N VAL A 113 35.46 13.12 6.80
CA VAL A 113 36.67 13.51 6.08
C VAL A 113 37.49 12.27 5.69
N GLU A 114 37.67 12.08 4.39
CA GLU A 114 38.42 10.95 3.84
C GLU A 114 39.87 11.30 3.57
N THR A 115 40.13 12.38 2.87
CA THR A 115 41.48 12.76 2.40
C THR A 115 42.09 13.91 3.18
N GLY A 116 41.27 14.81 3.70
CA GLY A 116 41.69 15.96 4.51
C GLY A 116 41.99 17.23 3.74
N ASP A 117 41.81 17.22 2.43
CA ASP A 117 41.95 18.38 1.52
C ASP A 117 40.64 18.79 0.85
N GLU A 118 39.52 18.33 1.41
CA GLU A 118 38.20 18.61 0.91
C GLU A 118 37.79 20.09 1.14
N GLU A 119 36.95 20.56 0.25
CA GLU A 119 36.27 21.83 0.37
C GLU A 119 34.92 21.64 1.07
N VAL A 120 34.66 22.46 2.08
CA VAL A 120 33.43 22.40 2.89
C VAL A 120 32.43 23.39 2.36
N ILE A 121 31.35 22.91 1.76
CA ILE A 121 30.22 23.71 1.28
C ILE A 121 29.13 23.67 2.36
N VAL A 122 28.63 24.83 2.76
CA VAL A 122 27.64 24.99 3.83
C VAL A 122 26.32 25.57 3.31
N ASP A 123 25.29 25.54 4.15
CA ASP A 123 23.98 26.12 3.80
C ASP A 123 24.08 27.64 3.57
N THR A 124 23.20 28.17 2.72
CA THR A 124 23.15 29.58 2.37
C THR A 124 22.98 30.47 3.59
N ASN A 125 22.24 30.03 4.59
CA ASN A 125 21.94 30.77 5.81
C ASN A 125 22.76 30.31 7.02
N GLU A 126 23.79 29.48 6.83
CA GLU A 126 24.59 28.92 7.92
C GLU A 126 25.77 29.86 8.24
N ASN A 127 25.79 30.37 9.45
CA ASN A 127 26.84 31.27 9.94
C ASN A 127 27.64 30.65 11.08
N ARG A 128 27.21 29.50 11.65
CA ARG A 128 27.87 28.83 12.77
C ARG A 128 29.04 27.96 12.34
N ILE A 129 29.11 27.65 11.03
CA ILE A 129 30.24 26.92 10.42
C ILE A 129 31.10 27.99 9.73
N ASP A 130 32.05 28.50 10.47
CA ASP A 130 32.97 29.57 10.07
C ASP A 130 34.42 29.05 9.89
N GLN A 131 35.32 29.92 9.49
CA GLN A 131 36.73 29.61 9.28
C GLN A 131 37.42 29.14 10.58
N GLU A 132 36.98 29.66 11.73
CA GLU A 132 37.50 29.22 13.03
C GLU A 132 37.17 27.75 13.33
N LEU A 133 35.92 27.35 13.10
CA LEU A 133 35.51 25.94 13.24
C LEU A 133 36.33 25.02 12.32
N ILE A 134 36.52 25.42 11.05
CA ILE A 134 37.32 24.63 10.11
C ILE A 134 38.77 24.51 10.58
N SER A 135 39.34 25.58 11.15
CA SER A 135 40.70 25.56 11.70
C SER A 135 40.82 24.61 12.89
N GLN A 136 39.82 24.59 13.81
CA GLN A 136 39.76 23.66 14.94
C GLN A 136 39.65 22.21 14.48
N VAL A 137 38.83 21.94 13.45
CA VAL A 137 38.70 20.59 12.86
C VAL A 137 40.02 20.16 12.21
N ASN A 138 40.70 21.07 11.48
CA ASN A 138 41.98 20.81 10.86
C ASN A 138 43.05 20.45 11.88
N GLU A 139 43.09 21.13 13.01
CA GLU A 139 44.04 20.82 14.10
C GLU A 139 43.84 19.38 14.64
N GLN A 140 42.58 19.00 14.84
CA GLN A 140 42.26 17.63 15.30
C GLN A 140 42.58 16.57 14.23
N LEU A 141 42.49 16.89 12.95
CA LEU A 141 42.80 16.00 11.83
C LEU A 141 44.32 15.86 11.58
N ARG A 142 45.13 16.82 12.02
CA ARG A 142 46.61 16.79 11.83
C ARG A 142 47.24 15.51 12.38
N SER A 143 46.77 15.03 13.51
CA SER A 143 47.26 13.79 14.11
C SER A 143 47.06 12.55 13.21
N LYS A 144 46.14 12.65 12.25
CA LYS A 144 45.82 11.59 11.27
C LYS A 144 46.43 11.86 9.89
N GLY A 145 47.32 12.83 9.75
CA GLY A 145 47.91 13.24 8.47
C GLY A 145 46.92 13.97 7.53
N LYS A 146 45.79 14.43 8.06
CA LYS A 146 44.72 15.16 7.37
C LYS A 146 44.61 16.54 8.03
N GLY A 147 44.02 17.54 7.44
CA GLY A 147 43.87 18.83 8.14
C GLY A 147 44.13 20.02 7.22
N ASN A 148 43.70 19.89 5.99
CA ASN A 148 43.76 20.97 4.99
C ASN A 148 42.38 21.27 4.39
N LEU A 149 41.32 21.08 5.22
CA LEU A 149 39.96 21.47 4.83
C LEU A 149 39.88 22.97 4.59
N ARG A 150 39.08 23.36 3.60
CA ARG A 150 38.86 24.76 3.24
C ARG A 150 37.37 25.06 3.23
N LEU A 151 36.97 26.14 3.84
CA LEU A 151 35.60 26.63 3.71
C LEU A 151 35.38 27.18 2.30
N SER A 152 34.37 26.70 1.62
CA SER A 152 33.99 27.15 0.27
C SER A 152 33.27 28.50 0.32
N ASP A 153 33.55 29.35 -0.67
CA ASP A 153 32.73 30.56 -0.94
C ASP A 153 31.37 30.17 -1.53
N GLN A 154 31.26 28.98 -2.13
CA GLN A 154 29.99 28.47 -2.64
C GLN A 154 29.09 28.03 -1.48
N ARG A 155 27.84 28.48 -1.53
CA ARG A 155 26.77 28.12 -0.61
C ARG A 155 25.67 27.41 -1.34
N GLN A 156 25.01 26.44 -0.69
CA GLN A 156 23.94 25.66 -1.29
C GLN A 156 22.81 25.46 -0.26
N GLY A 157 21.56 25.52 -0.68
CA GLY A 157 20.42 25.25 0.20
C GLY A 157 20.42 23.78 0.67
N LEU A 158 20.94 23.52 1.86
CA LEU A 158 21.10 22.18 2.45
C LEU A 158 20.08 21.91 3.57
N GLY A 159 19.52 22.98 4.13
CA GLY A 159 18.69 22.86 5.34
C GLY A 159 19.48 22.35 6.56
N GLY A 160 20.77 22.75 6.67
CA GLY A 160 21.71 22.43 7.75
C GLY A 160 22.70 21.32 7.40
N GLY A 161 23.81 21.27 8.13
CA GLY A 161 24.92 20.38 7.83
C GLY A 161 25.86 20.95 6.75
N PHE A 162 26.60 20.10 6.06
CA PHE A 162 27.61 20.49 5.08
C PHE A 162 27.79 19.43 3.99
N ILE A 163 28.49 19.80 2.91
CA ILE A 163 28.97 18.88 1.87
C ILE A 163 30.50 18.98 1.84
N LEU A 164 31.18 17.86 1.83
CA LEU A 164 32.59 17.76 1.52
C LEU A 164 32.77 17.51 0.04
N ARG A 165 33.53 18.36 -0.63
CA ARG A 165 33.81 18.25 -2.07
C ARG A 165 35.30 18.11 -2.33
N ARG A 166 35.68 17.14 -3.17
CA ARG A 166 37.02 17.01 -3.72
C ARG A 166 36.92 16.74 -5.21
N GLY A 167 37.23 17.74 -6.00
CA GLY A 167 37.05 17.66 -7.45
C GLY A 167 35.61 17.35 -7.86
N LYS A 168 35.38 16.16 -8.43
CA LYS A 168 34.04 15.68 -8.81
C LYS A 168 33.32 14.88 -7.73
N ILE A 169 34.02 14.48 -6.69
CA ILE A 169 33.46 13.67 -5.60
C ILE A 169 32.82 14.59 -4.58
N LYS A 170 31.60 14.27 -4.16
CA LYS A 170 30.87 14.99 -3.12
C LYS A 170 30.38 14.00 -2.08
N ASN A 171 30.70 14.26 -0.81
CA ASN A 171 30.14 13.55 0.35
C ASN A 171 29.13 14.48 1.01
N ASN A 172 27.84 14.13 0.95
CA ASN A 172 26.74 14.94 1.47
C ASN A 172 26.41 14.56 2.91
N VAL A 173 26.74 15.43 3.85
CA VAL A 173 26.49 15.32 5.29
C VAL A 173 25.46 16.35 5.74
N SER A 174 24.47 16.66 4.88
CA SER A 174 23.35 17.50 5.26
C SER A 174 22.43 16.79 6.24
N PHE A 175 21.74 17.55 7.09
CA PHE A 175 20.79 16.97 8.04
C PHE A 175 19.64 16.22 7.35
N GLU A 176 19.30 16.59 6.14
CA GLU A 176 18.33 15.85 5.34
C GLU A 176 18.79 14.41 5.06
N VAL A 177 20.03 14.27 4.57
CA VAL A 177 20.62 12.93 4.30
C VAL A 177 20.81 12.14 5.58
N LEU A 178 21.31 12.77 6.64
CA LEU A 178 21.52 12.10 7.94
C LEU A 178 20.21 11.59 8.54
N VAL A 179 19.14 12.38 8.47
CA VAL A 179 17.82 11.96 8.97
C VAL A 179 17.25 10.82 8.13
N VAL A 180 17.45 10.83 6.80
CA VAL A 180 17.04 9.71 5.94
C VAL A 180 17.81 8.42 6.28
N GLN A 181 19.11 8.53 6.56
CA GLN A 181 19.90 7.37 6.99
C GLN A 181 19.46 6.85 8.36
N ALA A 182 19.32 7.73 9.34
CA ALA A 182 18.82 7.39 10.67
C ALA A 182 17.41 6.77 10.62
N ARG A 183 16.57 7.24 9.72
CA ARG A 183 15.25 6.66 9.50
C ARG A 183 15.34 5.19 9.09
N ARG A 184 16.20 4.85 8.13
CA ARG A 184 16.37 3.47 7.67
C ARG A 184 16.80 2.52 8.78
N GLU A 185 17.61 3.02 9.71
CA GLU A 185 18.12 2.23 10.84
C GLU A 185 17.11 2.12 11.98
N LEU A 186 16.40 3.21 12.29
CA LEU A 186 15.58 3.33 13.49
C LEU A 186 14.07 3.15 13.26
N GLU A 187 13.58 3.15 12.00
CA GLU A 187 12.13 3.14 11.71
C GLU A 187 11.41 1.94 12.33
N ILE A 188 12.03 0.76 12.27
CA ILE A 188 11.45 -0.47 12.82
C ILE A 188 11.39 -0.40 14.35
N GLU A 189 12.46 0.05 14.98
CA GLU A 189 12.55 0.16 16.44
C GLU A 189 11.58 1.22 16.98
N LEU A 190 11.52 2.38 16.33
CA LEU A 190 10.56 3.45 16.64
C LEU A 190 9.12 3.00 16.43
N ALA A 191 8.83 2.27 15.36
CA ALA A 191 7.49 1.75 15.12
C ALA A 191 7.06 0.79 16.23
N LYS A 192 7.96 -0.10 16.68
CA LYS A 192 7.68 -0.96 17.83
C LYS A 192 7.44 -0.17 19.10
N ALA A 193 8.32 0.78 19.41
CA ALA A 193 8.20 1.59 20.63
C ALA A 193 6.92 2.45 20.66
N LEU A 194 6.44 2.92 19.51
CA LEU A 194 5.27 3.79 19.43
C LEU A 194 3.94 3.02 19.31
N PHE A 195 3.94 1.83 18.70
CA PHE A 195 2.70 1.17 18.27
C PHE A 195 2.54 -0.26 18.80
N GLU A 196 3.57 -0.88 19.35
CA GLU A 196 3.50 -2.21 19.97
C GLU A 196 3.57 -2.03 21.50
N LYS A 197 2.54 -2.55 22.19
CA LYS A 197 2.50 -2.62 23.65
C LYS A 197 2.96 -3.97 24.13
#